data_0b1d6d1fe81eca354d777ec0752d4ef5
#
_entry.id   0b1d6d1fe81eca354d777ec0752d4ef5
#
_cell.length_a   1.000
_cell.length_b   1.000
_cell.length_c   1.000
_cell.angle_alpha   90.00
_cell.angle_beta   90.00
_cell.angle_gamma   90.00
#
_symmetry.space_group_name_H-M   'P 1'
#
loop_
_entity.id
_entity.type
_entity.pdbx_description
1 polymer ?
#
loop_
_entity_poly.entity_id
_entity_poly.type
_entity_poly.pdbx_seq_one_letter_code
_entity_poly.pdbx_strand_id
1 'polypeptide(L)'
;MNETDQKPRNPRQVLLIILSIIGMLMSASLAGAAFAVRARLVRFSETFGVSFQDTLTATNSSLTLIARSLDQVETSLDELQISMETLEDSVAGLSPLFTDLSRLVGTDMAGIAAEGEITLKSAAESSKLIDSTLQLLAKIPFLRLNYVPEVPLHTTLAQLSTDVGALPAVLEDITTDLEQSAGNIEQLGKDIGALTAQTEGIKTSLSEAGPILEKYQTLLTQVQTDTDSFFSRLPGYANLAAAALVFFALWAFLNQLVRLLEGLNAINSGKIR
;
A
#
# COMPACT_ATOMS: atom_id res chain seq x y z
N MET A 1 -102.80 -1.43 12.35
CA MET A 1 -101.67 -2.07 13.02
C MET A 1 -101.12 -3.07 12.01
N ASN A 2 -100.05 -2.67 11.28
CA ASN A 2 -99.40 -3.53 10.34
C ASN A 2 -98.18 -4.18 11.06
N GLU A 3 -98.34 -5.43 11.42
CA GLU A 3 -97.23 -6.25 11.86
C GLU A 3 -96.41 -6.62 10.61
N THR A 4 -95.24 -6.05 10.51
CA THR A 4 -94.25 -6.42 9.50
C THR A 4 -93.71 -7.79 9.89
N ASP A 5 -94.21 -8.80 9.20
CA ASP A 5 -93.73 -10.20 9.25
C ASP A 5 -92.29 -10.26 8.75
N GLN A 6 -91.31 -10.08 9.62
CA GLN A 6 -89.89 -10.28 9.35
C GLN A 6 -89.61 -11.81 9.35
N LYS A 7 -89.77 -12.43 8.18
CA LYS A 7 -89.31 -13.81 7.96
C LYS A 7 -87.88 -13.96 8.38
N PRO A 8 -87.52 -14.95 9.23
CA PRO A 8 -86.15 -15.10 9.79
C PRO A 8 -85.15 -15.33 8.63
N ARG A 9 -84.19 -14.40 8.46
CA ARG A 9 -83.09 -14.55 7.51
C ARG A 9 -82.33 -15.83 7.86
N ASN A 10 -82.17 -16.72 6.88
CA ASN A 10 -81.50 -18.02 7.05
C ASN A 10 -80.03 -17.75 7.53
N PRO A 11 -79.67 -18.14 8.77
CA PRO A 11 -78.35 -17.74 9.35
C PRO A 11 -77.19 -18.19 8.52
N ARG A 12 -77.34 -19.26 7.70
CA ARG A 12 -76.30 -19.76 6.77
C ARG A 12 -76.03 -18.79 5.63
N GLN A 13 -77.03 -18.09 5.09
CA GLN A 13 -76.87 -17.11 4.00
C GLN A 13 -76.18 -15.84 4.47
N VAL A 14 -76.51 -15.37 5.68
CA VAL A 14 -75.85 -14.21 6.31
C VAL A 14 -74.36 -14.52 6.55
N LEU A 15 -74.05 -15.74 7.02
CA LEU A 15 -72.69 -16.20 7.29
C LEU A 15 -71.90 -16.28 5.97
N LEU A 16 -72.47 -16.77 4.86
CA LEU A 16 -71.79 -16.80 3.56
C LEU A 16 -71.49 -15.41 3.02
N ILE A 17 -72.38 -14.46 3.18
CA ILE A 17 -72.12 -13.06 2.77
C ILE A 17 -70.99 -12.44 3.57
N ILE A 18 -71.02 -12.61 4.90
CA ILE A 18 -69.96 -12.11 5.78
C ILE A 18 -68.60 -12.73 5.41
N LEU A 19 -68.52 -14.02 5.21
CA LEU A 19 -67.33 -14.74 4.82
C LEU A 19 -66.82 -14.27 3.46
N SER A 20 -67.70 -14.00 2.48
CA SER A 20 -67.33 -13.46 1.16
C SER A 20 -66.78 -12.07 1.25
N ILE A 21 -67.34 -11.18 2.10
CA ILE A 21 -66.86 -9.84 2.32
C ILE A 21 -65.43 -9.85 2.96
N ILE A 22 -65.24 -10.71 3.97
CA ILE A 22 -63.95 -10.91 4.60
C ILE A 22 -62.94 -11.41 3.57
N GLY A 23 -63.30 -12.38 2.73
CA GLY A 23 -62.44 -12.90 1.67
C GLY A 23 -62.06 -11.86 0.63
N MET A 24 -62.99 -10.98 0.24
CA MET A 24 -62.70 -9.84 -0.63
C MET A 24 -61.73 -8.84 0.01
N LEU A 25 -61.90 -8.49 1.29
CA LEU A 25 -60.99 -7.62 1.99
C LEU A 25 -59.60 -8.22 2.11
N MET A 26 -59.50 -9.52 2.40
CA MET A 26 -58.23 -10.24 2.42
C MET A 26 -57.53 -10.25 1.06
N SER A 27 -58.24 -10.49 -0.03
CA SER A 27 -57.68 -10.50 -1.37
C SER A 27 -57.22 -9.07 -1.81
N ALA A 28 -57.97 -8.04 -1.47
CA ALA A 28 -57.60 -6.64 -1.70
C ALA A 28 -56.32 -6.26 -0.90
N SER A 29 -56.25 -6.69 0.39
CA SER A 29 -55.08 -6.43 1.21
C SER A 29 -53.84 -7.18 0.70
N LEU A 30 -53.98 -8.40 0.19
CA LEU A 30 -52.91 -9.17 -0.43
C LEU A 30 -52.36 -8.50 -1.70
N ALA A 31 -53.23 -7.95 -2.53
CA ALA A 31 -52.83 -7.17 -3.70
C ALA A 31 -52.06 -5.88 -3.28
N GLY A 32 -52.54 -5.14 -2.28
CA GLY A 32 -51.88 -3.97 -1.74
C GLY A 32 -50.49 -4.32 -1.15
N ALA A 33 -50.37 -5.42 -0.41
CA ALA A 33 -49.12 -5.90 0.14
C ALA A 33 -48.12 -6.29 -0.97
N ALA A 34 -48.58 -6.93 -2.07
CA ALA A 34 -47.73 -7.26 -3.21
C ALA A 34 -47.10 -6.02 -3.85
N PHE A 35 -47.85 -4.94 -4.02
CA PHE A 35 -47.33 -3.65 -4.51
C PHE A 35 -46.35 -3.01 -3.53
N ALA A 36 -46.61 -3.04 -2.23
CA ALA A 36 -45.73 -2.47 -1.24
C ALA A 36 -44.39 -3.20 -1.15
N VAL A 37 -44.42 -4.54 -1.20
CA VAL A 37 -43.21 -5.40 -1.21
C VAL A 37 -42.41 -5.15 -2.51
N ARG A 38 -43.07 -5.12 -3.67
CA ARG A 38 -42.42 -4.75 -4.94
C ARG A 38 -41.70 -3.39 -4.85
N ALA A 39 -42.41 -2.35 -4.39
CA ALA A 39 -41.84 -1.02 -4.28
C ALA A 39 -40.62 -0.95 -3.32
N ARG A 40 -40.64 -1.75 -2.24
CA ARG A 40 -39.50 -1.87 -1.32
C ARG A 40 -38.34 -2.61 -1.94
N LEU A 41 -38.57 -3.72 -2.67
CA LEU A 41 -37.54 -4.50 -3.32
C LEU A 41 -36.86 -3.71 -4.45
N VAL A 42 -37.61 -2.97 -5.24
CA VAL A 42 -37.05 -2.12 -6.31
C VAL A 42 -36.18 -1.01 -5.69
N ARG A 43 -36.68 -0.30 -4.70
CA ARG A 43 -35.90 0.74 -4.00
C ARG A 43 -34.66 0.19 -3.30
N PHE A 44 -34.74 -0.98 -2.69
CA PHE A 44 -33.60 -1.66 -2.10
C PHE A 44 -32.56 -1.99 -3.16
N SER A 45 -32.99 -2.56 -4.31
CA SER A 45 -32.11 -2.89 -5.44
C SER A 45 -31.39 -1.65 -5.96
N GLU A 46 -32.10 -0.53 -6.15
CA GLU A 46 -31.52 0.71 -6.65
C GLU A 46 -30.53 1.31 -5.64
N THR A 47 -30.93 1.45 -4.38
CA THR A 47 -30.08 2.13 -3.36
C THR A 47 -28.89 1.27 -2.95
N PHE A 48 -29.13 -0.01 -2.65
CA PHE A 48 -28.07 -0.90 -2.21
C PHE A 48 -27.13 -1.30 -3.36
N GLY A 49 -27.70 -1.53 -4.57
CA GLY A 49 -26.92 -1.87 -5.75
C GLY A 49 -25.92 -0.76 -6.09
N VAL A 50 -26.36 0.50 -6.13
CA VAL A 50 -25.50 1.66 -6.41
C VAL A 50 -24.41 1.79 -5.34
N SER A 51 -24.79 1.79 -4.05
CA SER A 51 -23.81 1.91 -2.96
C SER A 51 -22.78 0.79 -2.93
N PHE A 52 -23.21 -0.43 -3.27
CA PHE A 52 -22.31 -1.59 -3.33
C PHE A 52 -21.35 -1.49 -4.51
N GLN A 53 -21.85 -1.08 -5.70
CA GLN A 53 -21.03 -0.81 -6.87
C GLN A 53 -20.00 0.29 -6.64
N ASP A 54 -20.41 1.39 -6.00
CA ASP A 54 -19.50 2.48 -5.64
C ASP A 54 -18.38 1.98 -4.71
N THR A 55 -18.73 1.12 -3.74
CA THR A 55 -17.74 0.52 -2.83
C THR A 55 -16.76 -0.40 -3.58
N LEU A 56 -17.25 -1.25 -4.49
CA LEU A 56 -16.40 -2.11 -5.31
C LEU A 56 -15.50 -1.30 -6.24
N THR A 57 -16.02 -0.24 -6.85
CA THR A 57 -15.26 0.68 -7.72
C THR A 57 -14.18 1.40 -6.92
N ALA A 58 -14.50 1.91 -5.74
CA ALA A 58 -13.53 2.55 -4.84
C ALA A 58 -12.44 1.57 -4.40
N THR A 59 -12.81 0.32 -4.08
CA THR A 59 -11.86 -0.73 -3.72
C THR A 59 -10.95 -1.08 -4.90
N ASN A 60 -11.48 -1.24 -6.11
CA ASN A 60 -10.69 -1.50 -7.31
C ASN A 60 -9.72 -0.35 -7.63
N SER A 61 -10.19 0.89 -7.47
CA SER A 61 -9.34 2.08 -7.62
C SER A 61 -8.21 2.10 -6.60
N SER A 62 -8.50 1.72 -5.35
CA SER A 62 -7.48 1.61 -4.29
C SER A 62 -6.43 0.53 -4.60
N LEU A 63 -6.84 -0.64 -5.10
CA LEU A 63 -5.91 -1.69 -5.54
C LEU A 63 -5.05 -1.22 -6.72
N THR A 64 -5.62 -0.47 -7.66
CA THR A 64 -4.86 0.12 -8.77
C THR A 64 -3.81 1.12 -8.30
N LEU A 65 -4.15 1.93 -7.28
CA LEU A 65 -3.18 2.85 -6.65
C LEU A 65 -2.06 2.07 -5.94
N ILE A 66 -2.40 1.01 -5.21
CA ILE A 66 -1.41 0.14 -4.56
C ILE A 66 -0.49 -0.49 -5.61
N ALA A 67 -1.03 -1.04 -6.71
CA ALA A 67 -0.23 -1.62 -7.78
C ALA A 67 0.78 -0.61 -8.38
N ARG A 68 0.33 0.63 -8.66
CA ARG A 68 1.22 1.71 -9.13
C ARG A 68 2.27 2.11 -8.10
N SER A 69 1.89 2.12 -6.82
CA SER A 69 2.85 2.43 -5.75
C SER A 69 3.91 1.36 -5.61
N LEU A 70 3.56 0.07 -5.80
CA LEU A 70 4.53 -1.03 -5.82
C LEU A 70 5.49 -0.92 -7.01
N ASP A 71 5.00 -0.63 -8.21
CA ASP A 71 5.81 -0.40 -9.41
C ASP A 71 6.81 0.77 -9.21
N GLN A 72 6.34 1.85 -8.58
CA GLN A 72 7.19 2.98 -8.22
C GLN A 72 8.25 2.61 -7.18
N VAL A 73 7.90 1.80 -6.17
CA VAL A 73 8.86 1.30 -5.18
C VAL A 73 9.89 0.39 -5.84
N GLU A 74 9.46 -0.50 -6.75
CA GLU A 74 10.36 -1.38 -7.51
C GLU A 74 11.38 -0.55 -8.32
N THR A 75 10.92 0.47 -9.04
CA THR A 75 11.79 1.42 -9.75
C THR A 75 12.78 2.12 -8.82
N SER A 76 12.32 2.57 -7.64
CA SER A 76 13.19 3.21 -6.65
C SER A 76 14.23 2.26 -6.06
N LEU A 77 13.89 0.98 -5.91
CA LEU A 77 14.83 -0.06 -5.46
C LEU A 77 15.89 -0.36 -6.54
N ASP A 78 15.53 -0.32 -7.82
CA ASP A 78 16.49 -0.46 -8.93
C ASP A 78 17.50 0.70 -8.93
N GLU A 79 17.01 1.94 -8.77
CA GLU A 79 17.88 3.12 -8.65
C GLU A 79 18.79 3.05 -7.41
N LEU A 80 18.25 2.56 -6.29
CA LEU A 80 19.02 2.35 -5.06
C LEU A 80 20.11 1.29 -5.27
N GLN A 81 19.81 0.19 -5.93
CA GLN A 81 20.76 -0.86 -6.26
C GLN A 81 21.93 -0.32 -7.10
N ILE A 82 21.64 0.44 -8.15
CA ILE A 82 22.67 1.09 -8.99
C ILE A 82 23.53 2.04 -8.15
N SER A 83 22.91 2.78 -7.23
CA SER A 83 23.63 3.68 -6.33
C SER A 83 24.55 2.92 -5.36
N MET A 84 24.08 1.78 -4.84
CA MET A 84 24.88 0.91 -3.97
C MET A 84 26.07 0.30 -4.71
N GLU A 85 25.90 -0.19 -5.95
CA GLU A 85 26.97 -0.69 -6.79
C GLU A 85 28.03 0.40 -7.04
N THR A 86 27.60 1.63 -7.33
CA THR A 86 28.51 2.78 -7.51
C THR A 86 29.26 3.11 -6.22
N LEU A 87 28.61 3.01 -5.05
CA LEU A 87 29.23 3.20 -3.75
C LEU A 87 30.23 2.08 -3.43
N GLU A 88 29.90 0.83 -3.73
CA GLU A 88 30.78 -0.32 -3.54
C GLU A 88 32.05 -0.16 -4.35
N ASP A 89 31.96 0.19 -5.63
CA ASP A 89 33.10 0.48 -6.50
C ASP A 89 33.95 1.64 -5.96
N SER A 90 33.30 2.70 -5.48
CA SER A 90 33.98 3.85 -4.89
C SER A 90 34.75 3.46 -3.61
N VAL A 91 34.12 2.70 -2.73
CA VAL A 91 34.71 2.18 -1.49
C VAL A 91 35.85 1.22 -1.77
N ALA A 92 35.67 0.30 -2.73
CA ALA A 92 36.73 -0.61 -3.17
C ALA A 92 37.96 0.13 -3.70
N GLY A 93 37.76 1.25 -4.40
CA GLY A 93 38.84 2.11 -4.87
C GLY A 93 39.59 2.87 -3.77
N LEU A 94 38.94 3.14 -2.62
CA LEU A 94 39.56 3.86 -1.51
C LEU A 94 40.53 2.98 -0.68
N SER A 95 40.22 1.70 -0.48
CA SER A 95 41.01 0.80 0.35
C SER A 95 42.50 0.73 -0.07
N PRO A 96 42.84 0.52 -1.36
CA PRO A 96 44.25 0.54 -1.79
C PRO A 96 44.93 1.91 -1.56
N LEU A 97 44.19 3.02 -1.70
CA LEU A 97 44.75 4.36 -1.46
C LEU A 97 45.18 4.53 -0.01
N PHE A 98 44.39 4.09 0.96
CA PHE A 98 44.76 4.15 2.37
C PHE A 98 45.91 3.25 2.69
N THR A 99 46.02 2.07 2.11
CA THR A 99 47.12 1.14 2.25
C THR A 99 48.41 1.74 1.69
N ASP A 100 48.37 2.34 0.51
CA ASP A 100 49.51 3.00 -0.12
C ASP A 100 49.97 4.24 0.66
N LEU A 101 49.02 5.04 1.19
CA LEU A 101 49.29 6.16 2.06
C LEU A 101 49.95 5.72 3.39
N SER A 102 49.40 4.66 4.03
CA SER A 102 49.98 4.10 5.27
C SER A 102 51.42 3.65 5.02
N ARG A 103 51.67 2.96 3.91
CA ARG A 103 53.04 2.54 3.52
C ARG A 103 53.96 3.75 3.26
N LEU A 104 53.48 4.76 2.52
CA LEU A 104 54.21 5.96 2.22
C LEU A 104 54.62 6.71 3.50
N VAL A 105 53.65 6.90 4.41
CA VAL A 105 53.85 7.61 5.66
C VAL A 105 54.70 6.81 6.64
N GLY A 106 54.35 5.54 6.89
CA GLY A 106 54.98 4.72 7.92
C GLY A 106 56.33 4.15 7.54
N THR A 107 56.58 3.90 6.24
CA THR A 107 57.83 3.31 5.76
C THR A 107 58.74 4.32 5.09
N ASP A 108 58.22 4.97 4.04
CA ASP A 108 59.08 5.82 3.20
C ASP A 108 59.44 7.13 3.89
N MET A 109 58.43 7.82 4.49
CA MET A 109 58.65 9.08 5.20
C MET A 109 59.38 8.89 6.53
N ALA A 110 59.12 7.83 7.28
CA ALA A 110 59.85 7.51 8.50
C ALA A 110 61.32 7.18 8.19
N GLY A 111 61.62 6.49 7.07
CA GLY A 111 62.96 6.26 6.58
C GLY A 111 63.67 7.57 6.21
N ILE A 112 62.99 8.46 5.49
CA ILE A 112 63.54 9.79 5.15
C ILE A 112 63.83 10.63 6.40
N ALA A 113 62.94 10.59 7.40
CA ALA A 113 63.14 11.28 8.66
C ALA A 113 64.36 10.74 9.42
N ALA A 114 64.55 9.43 9.49
CA ALA A 114 65.68 8.78 10.12
C ALA A 114 67.02 9.04 9.40
N GLU A 115 67.03 9.06 8.06
CA GLU A 115 68.18 9.44 7.25
C GLU A 115 68.50 10.95 7.38
N GLY A 116 67.49 11.81 7.54
CA GLY A 116 67.63 13.27 7.75
C GLY A 116 68.25 13.61 9.08
N GLU A 117 68.03 12.81 10.15
CA GLU A 117 68.66 12.93 11.43
C GLU A 117 70.17 12.62 11.34
N ILE A 118 70.54 11.67 10.46
CA ILE A 118 71.94 11.21 10.27
C ILE A 118 72.73 12.20 9.40
N THR A 119 72.07 12.89 8.49
CA THR A 119 72.74 13.79 7.53
C THR A 119 72.24 15.20 7.62
N LEU A 120 72.62 15.95 8.65
CA LEU A 120 72.33 17.36 8.89
C LEU A 120 72.73 18.28 7.70
N LYS A 121 73.58 17.87 6.78
CA LYS A 121 74.01 18.61 5.57
C LYS A 121 73.00 18.52 4.41
N SER A 122 72.24 17.46 4.32
CA SER A 122 71.14 17.35 3.30
C SER A 122 69.78 17.78 3.85
N ALA A 123 69.72 18.28 5.09
CA ALA A 123 68.47 18.68 5.75
C ALA A 123 67.68 19.79 4.99
N ALA A 124 68.39 20.70 4.25
CA ALA A 124 67.74 21.76 3.46
C ALA A 124 66.98 21.22 2.22
N GLU A 125 67.51 20.19 1.57
CA GLU A 125 66.81 19.54 0.45
C GLU A 125 65.73 18.57 0.94
N SER A 126 66.01 17.84 2.03
CA SER A 126 65.05 16.96 2.67
C SER A 126 63.85 17.74 3.27
N SER A 127 64.13 18.94 3.82
CA SER A 127 63.06 19.80 4.35
C SER A 127 62.14 20.33 3.26
N LYS A 128 62.65 20.59 2.04
CA LYS A 128 61.84 20.98 0.90
C LYS A 128 60.99 19.86 0.37
N LEU A 129 61.51 18.62 0.46
CA LEU A 129 60.78 17.43 0.08
C LEU A 129 59.66 17.08 1.10
N ILE A 130 59.98 17.22 2.39
CA ILE A 130 59.04 17.02 3.50
C ILE A 130 57.90 18.03 3.44
N ASP A 131 58.19 19.29 3.17
CA ASP A 131 57.22 20.38 3.06
C ASP A 131 56.25 20.16 1.88
N SER A 132 56.78 19.74 0.70
CA SER A 132 55.99 19.45 -0.48
C SER A 132 55.07 18.23 -0.31
N THR A 133 55.60 17.22 0.44
CA THR A 133 54.82 15.96 0.69
C THR A 133 53.71 16.17 1.73
N LEU A 134 54.01 16.96 2.77
CA LEU A 134 53.02 17.37 3.78
C LEU A 134 51.94 18.26 3.19
N GLN A 135 52.27 19.16 2.21
CA GLN A 135 51.28 19.93 1.48
C GLN A 135 50.38 19.06 0.59
N LEU A 136 50.89 17.97 0.00
CA LEU A 136 50.14 16.96 -0.71
C LEU A 136 49.18 16.20 0.18
N LEU A 137 49.64 15.81 1.39
CA LEU A 137 48.84 15.16 2.40
C LEU A 137 47.74 16.07 2.97
N ALA A 138 48.05 17.36 3.16
CA ALA A 138 47.08 18.37 3.61
C ALA A 138 45.95 18.65 2.57
N LYS A 139 46.20 18.37 1.26
CA LYS A 139 45.22 18.48 0.22
C LYS A 139 44.26 17.30 0.12
N ILE A 140 44.54 16.22 0.83
CA ILE A 140 43.66 15.03 0.89
C ILE A 140 42.61 15.28 1.97
N PRO A 141 41.30 15.35 1.60
CA PRO A 141 40.21 15.77 2.51
C PRO A 141 40.03 14.94 3.78
N PHE A 142 40.61 13.75 3.83
CA PHE A 142 40.48 12.80 4.94
C PHE A 142 41.50 12.94 6.04
N LEU A 143 42.64 13.62 5.79
CA LEU A 143 43.76 13.67 6.75
C LEU A 143 43.66 14.81 7.76
N ARG A 144 42.73 15.78 7.62
CA ARG A 144 42.56 16.94 8.52
C ARG A 144 43.86 17.51 9.03
N LEU A 145 44.93 17.43 8.24
CA LEU A 145 46.23 17.98 8.53
C LEU A 145 46.20 19.48 8.27
N ASN A 146 46.04 20.22 9.34
CA ASN A 146 46.24 21.66 9.28
C ASN A 146 47.74 21.96 9.53
N TYR A 147 48.57 21.69 8.48
CA TYR A 147 49.98 22.02 8.52
C TYR A 147 50.20 23.40 7.88
N VAL A 148 50.36 24.40 8.73
CA VAL A 148 50.82 25.75 8.34
C VAL A 148 52.18 25.97 8.99
N PRO A 149 53.26 25.84 8.22
CA PRO A 149 54.59 26.15 8.75
C PRO A 149 54.71 27.67 8.98
N GLU A 150 54.64 28.08 10.24
CA GLU A 150 54.81 29.49 10.64
C GLU A 150 56.27 29.96 10.49
N VAL A 151 57.24 29.08 10.33
CA VAL A 151 58.67 29.43 10.20
C VAL A 151 59.34 28.56 9.12
N PRO A 152 60.08 29.13 8.14
CA PRO A 152 60.81 28.33 7.18
C PRO A 152 61.88 27.46 7.86
N LEU A 153 61.92 26.16 7.52
CA LEU A 153 62.78 25.14 8.07
C LEU A 153 64.32 25.41 7.98
N HIS A 154 64.71 26.38 7.19
CA HIS A 154 66.13 26.65 6.91
C HIS A 154 66.82 27.54 7.95
N THR A 155 66.08 28.07 8.95
CA THR A 155 66.63 29.09 9.85
C THR A 155 67.07 28.58 11.22
N THR A 156 66.80 27.37 11.56
CA THR A 156 67.15 26.84 12.88
C THR A 156 67.60 25.39 12.83
N LEU A 157 68.78 25.13 12.20
CA LEU A 157 69.38 23.78 12.10
C LEU A 157 69.59 23.07 13.48
N ALA A 158 69.75 23.81 14.55
CA ALA A 158 69.84 23.23 15.90
C ALA A 158 68.50 22.76 16.46
N GLN A 159 67.42 23.48 16.22
CA GLN A 159 66.06 23.12 16.61
C GLN A 159 65.50 21.97 15.76
N LEU A 160 65.93 21.95 14.48
CA LEU A 160 65.57 20.92 13.52
C LEU A 160 65.97 19.49 13.96
N SER A 161 67.14 19.35 14.63
CA SER A 161 67.56 18.02 15.13
C SER A 161 66.56 17.41 16.14
N THR A 162 65.97 18.29 16.97
CA THR A 162 64.95 17.89 17.95
C THR A 162 63.59 17.68 17.32
N ASP A 163 63.21 18.56 16.40
CA ASP A 163 61.93 18.52 15.72
C ASP A 163 61.85 17.36 14.71
N VAL A 164 62.94 17.10 13.98
CA VAL A 164 63.07 15.92 13.08
C VAL A 164 63.05 14.61 13.87
N GLY A 165 63.68 14.58 15.08
CA GLY A 165 63.62 13.44 15.95
C GLY A 165 62.22 13.13 16.51
N ALA A 166 61.30 14.11 16.50
CA ALA A 166 59.89 13.92 16.90
C ALA A 166 59.01 13.48 15.72
N LEU A 167 59.44 13.65 14.44
CA LEU A 167 58.65 13.30 13.26
C LEU A 167 58.24 11.82 13.17
N PRO A 168 59.12 10.84 13.50
CA PRO A 168 58.75 9.41 13.45
C PRO A 168 57.53 9.09 14.33
N ALA A 169 57.42 9.67 15.54
CA ALA A 169 56.27 9.43 16.41
C ALA A 169 54.95 9.98 15.80
N VAL A 170 54.99 11.18 15.21
CA VAL A 170 53.83 11.77 14.53
C VAL A 170 53.43 10.97 13.28
N LEU A 171 54.42 10.45 12.54
CA LEU A 171 54.18 9.60 11.37
C LEU A 171 53.58 8.25 11.76
N GLU A 172 53.99 7.71 12.95
CA GLU A 172 53.40 6.48 13.51
C GLU A 172 51.94 6.69 13.89
N ASP A 173 51.58 7.83 14.54
CA ASP A 173 50.21 8.20 14.84
C ASP A 173 49.36 8.32 13.57
N ILE A 174 49.87 9.00 12.55
CA ILE A 174 49.19 9.13 11.26
C ILE A 174 49.00 7.77 10.57
N THR A 175 50.00 6.91 10.64
CA THR A 175 49.91 5.55 10.07
C THR A 175 48.83 4.75 10.78
N THR A 176 48.72 4.85 12.08
CA THR A 176 47.69 4.21 12.88
C THR A 176 46.30 4.73 12.49
N ASP A 177 46.12 6.03 12.32
CA ASP A 177 44.87 6.65 11.90
C ASP A 177 44.48 6.22 10.47
N LEU A 178 45.45 6.09 9.55
CA LEU A 178 45.23 5.59 8.19
C LEU A 178 44.82 4.12 8.18
N GLU A 179 45.44 3.28 8.99
CA GLU A 179 45.08 1.87 9.14
C GLU A 179 43.67 1.71 9.69
N GLN A 180 43.33 2.50 10.72
CA GLN A 180 41.96 2.54 11.25
C GLN A 180 40.96 3.00 10.20
N SER A 181 41.31 4.01 9.41
CA SER A 181 40.46 4.52 8.31
C SER A 181 40.27 3.46 7.22
N ALA A 182 41.33 2.71 6.89
CA ALA A 182 41.25 1.57 5.97
C ALA A 182 40.28 0.48 6.48
N GLY A 183 40.37 0.17 7.79
CA GLY A 183 39.44 -0.76 8.44
C GLY A 183 38.00 -0.31 8.42
N ASN A 184 37.76 0.99 8.65
CA ASN A 184 36.42 1.58 8.57
C ASN A 184 35.83 1.50 7.13
N ILE A 185 36.68 1.71 6.13
CA ILE A 185 36.28 1.60 4.71
C ILE A 185 35.95 0.16 4.34
N GLU A 186 36.73 -0.80 4.81
CA GLU A 186 36.42 -2.22 4.62
C GLU A 186 35.07 -2.61 5.25
N GLN A 187 34.81 -2.08 6.48
CA GLN A 187 33.53 -2.30 7.14
C GLN A 187 32.37 -1.66 6.35
N LEU A 188 32.56 -0.44 5.86
CA LEU A 188 31.57 0.24 5.01
C LEU A 188 31.24 -0.58 3.75
N GLY A 189 32.25 -1.18 3.11
CA GLY A 189 32.03 -2.09 1.98
C GLY A 189 31.15 -3.29 2.34
N LYS A 190 31.41 -3.90 3.52
CA LYS A 190 30.58 -5.03 4.01
C LYS A 190 29.12 -4.57 4.30
N ASP A 191 28.95 -3.39 4.87
CA ASP A 191 27.63 -2.84 5.17
C ASP A 191 26.85 -2.51 3.90
N ILE A 192 27.51 -1.98 2.87
CA ILE A 192 26.91 -1.76 1.54
C ILE A 192 26.46 -3.08 0.93
N GLY A 193 27.33 -4.12 0.93
CA GLY A 193 26.97 -5.45 0.44
C GLY A 193 25.77 -6.07 1.17
N ALA A 194 25.69 -5.87 2.50
CA ALA A 194 24.52 -6.31 3.28
C ALA A 194 23.24 -5.55 2.90
N LEU A 195 23.33 -4.24 2.67
CA LEU A 195 22.20 -3.43 2.19
C LEU A 195 21.75 -3.84 0.79
N THR A 196 22.67 -4.13 -0.11
CA THR A 196 22.39 -4.66 -1.46
C THR A 196 21.59 -5.97 -1.37
N ALA A 197 22.03 -6.90 -0.53
CA ALA A 197 21.32 -8.15 -0.31
C ALA A 197 19.91 -7.97 0.28
N GLN A 198 19.73 -7.01 1.20
CA GLN A 198 18.41 -6.68 1.76
C GLN A 198 17.49 -6.05 0.71
N THR A 199 18.02 -5.17 -0.13
CA THR A 199 17.28 -4.53 -1.22
C THR A 199 16.77 -5.58 -2.22
N GLU A 200 17.59 -6.56 -2.58
CA GLU A 200 17.20 -7.70 -3.44
C GLU A 200 16.09 -8.54 -2.78
N GLY A 201 16.18 -8.79 -1.47
CA GLY A 201 15.14 -9.49 -0.72
C GLY A 201 13.79 -8.75 -0.73
N ILE A 202 13.81 -7.43 -0.60
CA ILE A 202 12.61 -6.59 -0.69
C ILE A 202 12.04 -6.65 -2.10
N LYS A 203 12.87 -6.52 -3.14
CA LYS A 203 12.48 -6.61 -4.54
C LYS A 203 11.80 -7.94 -4.87
N THR A 204 12.36 -9.05 -4.39
CA THR A 204 11.76 -10.37 -4.52
C THR A 204 10.37 -10.43 -3.89
N SER A 205 10.22 -9.92 -2.66
CA SER A 205 8.92 -9.89 -1.96
C SER A 205 7.88 -9.01 -2.67
N LEU A 206 8.30 -7.89 -3.26
CA LEU A 206 7.42 -7.01 -4.04
C LEU A 206 6.97 -7.70 -5.35
N SER A 207 7.88 -8.38 -6.02
CA SER A 207 7.54 -9.12 -7.24
C SER A 207 6.53 -10.25 -6.99
N GLU A 208 6.52 -10.85 -5.80
CA GLU A 208 5.50 -11.81 -5.37
C GLU A 208 4.14 -11.16 -5.06
N ALA A 209 4.13 -9.90 -4.65
CA ALA A 209 2.89 -9.17 -4.35
C ALA A 209 2.10 -8.78 -5.61
N GLY A 210 2.76 -8.54 -6.74
CA GLY A 210 2.14 -8.18 -8.01
C GLY A 210 1.04 -9.16 -8.47
N PRO A 211 1.34 -10.46 -8.63
CA PRO A 211 0.35 -11.47 -9.02
C PRO A 211 -0.81 -11.62 -8.03
N ILE A 212 -0.57 -11.37 -6.74
CA ILE A 212 -1.61 -11.40 -5.71
C ILE A 212 -2.60 -10.25 -5.94
N LEU A 213 -2.10 -9.03 -6.18
CA LEU A 213 -2.93 -7.87 -6.48
C LEU A 213 -3.74 -8.05 -7.77
N GLU A 214 -3.14 -8.58 -8.82
CA GLU A 214 -3.82 -8.88 -10.08
C GLU A 214 -4.97 -9.87 -9.87
N LYS A 215 -4.75 -10.90 -9.05
CA LYS A 215 -5.80 -11.85 -8.68
C LYS A 215 -6.94 -11.18 -7.91
N TYR A 216 -6.64 -10.28 -6.96
CA TYR A 216 -7.66 -9.52 -6.25
C TYR A 216 -8.45 -8.60 -7.19
N GLN A 217 -7.81 -7.91 -8.12
CA GLN A 217 -8.48 -7.08 -9.13
C GLN A 217 -9.40 -7.91 -10.01
N THR A 218 -8.96 -9.10 -10.44
CA THR A 218 -9.77 -10.02 -11.23
C THR A 218 -11.00 -10.49 -10.45
N LEU A 219 -10.84 -10.88 -9.19
CA LEU A 219 -11.94 -11.28 -8.32
C LEU A 219 -12.94 -10.14 -8.11
N LEU A 220 -12.46 -8.92 -7.86
CA LEU A 220 -13.34 -7.76 -7.71
C LEU A 220 -14.12 -7.46 -8.99
N THR A 221 -13.48 -7.53 -10.14
CA THR A 221 -14.16 -7.33 -11.44
C THR A 221 -15.23 -8.40 -11.66
N GLN A 222 -14.95 -9.64 -11.30
CA GLN A 222 -15.93 -10.71 -11.37
C GLN A 222 -17.12 -10.47 -10.43
N VAL A 223 -16.86 -10.13 -9.16
CA VAL A 223 -17.90 -9.79 -8.18
C VAL A 223 -18.73 -8.60 -8.66
N GLN A 224 -18.10 -7.59 -9.24
CA GLN A 224 -18.79 -6.44 -9.82
C GLN A 224 -19.74 -6.87 -10.93
N THR A 225 -19.28 -7.68 -11.88
CA THR A 225 -20.08 -8.18 -13.01
C THR A 225 -21.26 -9.03 -12.53
N ASP A 226 -21.02 -9.93 -11.57
CA ASP A 226 -22.05 -10.81 -11.01
C ASP A 226 -23.10 -10.00 -10.25
N THR A 227 -22.66 -9.02 -9.48
CA THR A 227 -23.52 -8.09 -8.73
C THR A 227 -24.39 -7.25 -9.65
N ASP A 228 -23.80 -6.68 -10.70
CA ASP A 228 -24.54 -5.92 -11.73
C ASP A 228 -25.61 -6.77 -12.38
N SER A 229 -25.28 -7.98 -12.76
CA SER A 229 -26.22 -8.92 -13.37
C SER A 229 -27.36 -9.31 -12.42
N PHE A 230 -27.08 -9.44 -11.13
CA PHE A 230 -28.06 -9.75 -10.10
C PHE A 230 -29.00 -8.56 -9.86
N PHE A 231 -28.48 -7.38 -9.58
CA PHE A 231 -29.31 -6.21 -9.28
C PHE A 231 -30.09 -5.70 -10.49
N SER A 232 -29.58 -5.85 -11.70
CA SER A 232 -30.32 -5.51 -12.93
C SER A 232 -31.52 -6.42 -13.18
N ARG A 233 -31.46 -7.70 -12.77
CA ARG A 233 -32.54 -8.67 -12.94
C ARG A 233 -33.56 -8.66 -11.80
N LEU A 234 -33.15 -8.21 -10.61
CA LEU A 234 -33.99 -8.23 -9.40
C LEU A 234 -35.34 -7.49 -9.58
N PRO A 235 -35.41 -6.28 -10.20
CA PRO A 235 -36.67 -5.62 -10.49
C PRO A 235 -37.58 -6.43 -11.40
N GLY A 236 -37.02 -7.15 -12.36
CA GLY A 236 -37.77 -8.05 -13.25
C GLY A 236 -38.45 -9.18 -12.49
N TYR A 237 -37.72 -9.86 -11.61
CA TYR A 237 -38.27 -10.91 -10.76
C TYR A 237 -39.32 -10.38 -9.77
N ALA A 238 -39.06 -9.20 -9.18
CA ALA A 238 -40.02 -8.55 -8.30
C ALA A 238 -41.32 -8.18 -9.02
N ASN A 239 -41.24 -7.70 -10.26
CA ASN A 239 -42.40 -7.40 -11.11
C ASN A 239 -43.19 -8.66 -11.44
N LEU A 240 -42.54 -9.75 -11.82
CA LEU A 240 -43.16 -11.01 -12.17
C LEU A 240 -43.85 -11.63 -10.95
N ALA A 241 -43.19 -11.64 -9.80
CA ALA A 241 -43.77 -12.13 -8.55
C ALA A 241 -44.98 -11.28 -8.11
N ALA A 242 -44.89 -9.95 -8.20
CA ALA A 242 -46.02 -9.06 -7.89
C ALA A 242 -47.19 -9.29 -8.84
N ALA A 243 -46.95 -9.43 -10.14
CA ALA A 243 -47.98 -9.70 -11.14
C ALA A 243 -48.69 -11.04 -10.85
N ALA A 244 -47.94 -12.09 -10.50
CA ALA A 244 -48.50 -13.38 -10.14
C ALA A 244 -49.37 -13.31 -8.87
N LEU A 245 -48.91 -12.57 -7.83
CA LEU A 245 -49.68 -12.36 -6.62
C LEU A 245 -50.96 -11.54 -6.87
N VAL A 246 -50.90 -10.50 -7.69
CA VAL A 246 -52.04 -9.67 -8.06
C VAL A 246 -53.05 -10.51 -8.87
N PHE A 247 -52.58 -11.34 -9.82
CA PHE A 247 -53.42 -12.24 -10.58
C PHE A 247 -54.14 -13.24 -9.66
N PHE A 248 -53.44 -13.83 -8.71
CA PHE A 248 -54.00 -14.75 -7.72
C PHE A 248 -55.03 -14.05 -6.80
N ALA A 249 -54.71 -12.84 -6.33
CA ALA A 249 -55.61 -12.02 -5.54
C ALA A 249 -56.88 -11.65 -6.32
N LEU A 250 -56.74 -11.29 -7.59
CA LEU A 250 -57.87 -10.98 -8.46
C LEU A 250 -58.74 -12.20 -8.72
N TRP A 251 -58.13 -13.36 -8.97
CA TRP A 251 -58.85 -14.63 -9.10
C TRP A 251 -59.64 -15.00 -7.83
N ALA A 252 -58.99 -14.87 -6.63
CA ALA A 252 -59.64 -15.08 -5.35
C ALA A 252 -60.79 -14.11 -5.12
N PHE A 253 -60.58 -12.82 -5.44
CA PHE A 253 -61.62 -11.79 -5.35
C PHE A 253 -62.83 -12.08 -6.23
N LEU A 254 -62.63 -12.47 -7.48
CA LEU A 254 -63.73 -12.84 -8.40
C LEU A 254 -64.50 -14.04 -7.89
N ASN A 255 -63.79 -15.04 -7.37
CA ASN A 255 -64.44 -16.23 -6.80
C ASN A 255 -65.31 -15.89 -5.56
N GLN A 256 -64.86 -14.96 -4.71
CA GLN A 256 -65.63 -14.45 -3.58
C GLN A 256 -66.79 -13.56 -4.04
N LEU A 257 -66.62 -12.78 -5.10
CA LEU A 257 -67.70 -11.97 -5.68
C LEU A 257 -68.84 -12.83 -6.22
N VAL A 258 -68.55 -13.93 -6.95
CA VAL A 258 -69.53 -14.88 -7.45
C VAL A 258 -70.34 -15.47 -6.27
N ARG A 259 -69.67 -15.92 -5.21
CA ARG A 259 -70.33 -16.44 -4.00
C ARG A 259 -71.20 -15.40 -3.29
N LEU A 260 -70.76 -14.13 -3.28
CA LEU A 260 -71.53 -13.03 -2.71
C LEU A 260 -72.81 -12.77 -3.52
N LEU A 261 -72.70 -12.75 -4.89
CA LEU A 261 -73.82 -12.60 -5.81
C LEU A 261 -74.85 -13.76 -5.69
N GLU A 262 -74.35 -14.98 -5.57
CA GLU A 262 -75.20 -16.17 -5.33
C GLU A 262 -75.96 -16.05 -3.97
N GLY A 263 -75.27 -15.60 -2.91
CA GLY A 263 -75.86 -15.38 -1.62
C GLY A 263 -76.93 -14.26 -1.63
N LEU A 264 -76.67 -13.14 -2.34
CA LEU A 264 -77.64 -12.07 -2.49
C LEU A 264 -78.87 -12.46 -3.33
N ASN A 265 -78.66 -13.20 -4.42
CA ASN A 265 -79.72 -13.70 -5.30
C ASN A 265 -80.63 -14.71 -4.53
N ALA A 266 -80.08 -15.53 -3.69
CA ALA A 266 -80.83 -16.49 -2.86
C ALA A 266 -81.69 -15.73 -1.81
N ILE A 267 -81.25 -14.56 -1.31
CA ILE A 267 -82.08 -13.72 -0.42
C ILE A 267 -83.22 -13.06 -1.20
N ASN A 268 -82.95 -12.62 -2.43
CA ASN A 268 -83.94 -11.89 -3.24
C ASN A 268 -84.99 -12.81 -3.81
N SER A 269 -84.61 -14.03 -4.22
CA SER A 269 -85.55 -15.08 -4.71
C SER A 269 -86.42 -15.67 -3.61
N GLY A 270 -86.00 -15.60 -2.36
CA GLY A 270 -86.85 -15.99 -1.22
C GLY A 270 -87.92 -14.98 -0.86
N LYS A 271 -88.01 -13.81 -1.51
CA LYS A 271 -89.05 -12.77 -1.37
C LYS A 271 -90.21 -12.90 -2.38
N ILE A 272 -90.12 -13.81 -3.33
CA ILE A 272 -91.08 -13.95 -4.40
C ILE A 272 -91.91 -15.24 -4.26
N ARG A 273 -91.90 -15.92 -3.13
CA ARG A 273 -92.83 -17.04 -2.83
C ARG A 273 -93.61 -16.76 -1.57
#